data_cfc928f4c4b32b6331a8f091e25c09e7
#
_entry.id   cfc928f4c4b32b6331a8f091e25c09e7
#
_cell.length_a   1.000
_cell.length_b   1.000
_cell.length_c   1.000
_cell.angle_alpha   90.00
_cell.angle_beta   90.00
_cell.angle_gamma   90.00
#
_symmetry.space_group_name_H-M   'P 1'
#
loop_
_entity.id
_entity.type
_entity.pdbx_description
1 polymer ?
#
loop_
_entity_poly.entity_id
_entity_poly.type
_entity_poly.pdbx_seq_one_letter_code
_entity_poly.pdbx_strand_id
1 'polypeptide(L)'
;LFQRPDVVVQGRDCTNSEAALFILGGVLQHKIQLQPGEKKEIHVLFGISQSCEKAIEVVEQYGSNPEKVQQEFEKAAAYNYEKISSLSIKTPDEKINHIMNNWVKKQADFCIVGKKGVRDNLQIAVGLLNYRQEKAEEEIIECLRHQFRDGHAVLTWYPYDDTRYSDQPFW
;
A
#
# COMPACT_ATOMS: atom_id res chain seq x y z
N LEU A 1 3.78 -15.94 20.93
CA LEU A 1 2.38 -15.68 20.52
C LEU A 1 2.25 -15.53 19.01
N PHE A 2 3.11 -14.76 18.33
CA PHE A 2 3.03 -14.57 16.88
C PHE A 2 3.50 -15.75 16.04
N GLN A 3 4.43 -16.56 16.56
CA GLN A 3 4.99 -17.68 15.82
C GLN A 3 4.15 -18.95 15.92
N ARG A 4 3.34 -19.08 16.98
CA ARG A 4 2.51 -20.26 17.22
C ARG A 4 1.28 -19.88 18.05
N PRO A 5 0.20 -19.43 17.42
CA PRO A 5 -1.04 -19.11 18.13
C PRO A 5 -1.69 -20.39 18.65
N ASP A 6 -1.55 -20.68 19.92
CA ASP A 6 -2.02 -21.93 20.54
C ASP A 6 -3.52 -22.18 20.33
N VAL A 7 -4.32 -21.13 20.33
CA VAL A 7 -5.76 -21.23 20.06
C VAL A 7 -6.03 -21.84 18.68
N VAL A 8 -5.33 -21.35 17.65
CA VAL A 8 -5.48 -21.85 16.27
C VAL A 8 -4.92 -23.27 16.15
N VAL A 9 -3.73 -23.53 16.72
CA VAL A 9 -3.08 -24.85 16.68
C VAL A 9 -3.92 -25.92 17.37
N GLN A 10 -4.62 -25.56 18.44
CA GLN A 10 -5.50 -26.47 19.20
C GLN A 10 -6.94 -26.53 18.64
N GLY A 11 -7.23 -25.84 17.55
CA GLY A 11 -8.56 -25.82 16.92
C GLY A 11 -9.67 -25.23 17.79
N ARG A 12 -9.29 -24.40 18.78
CA ARG A 12 -10.26 -23.71 19.63
C ARG A 12 -10.88 -22.53 18.89
N ASP A 13 -12.07 -22.13 19.30
CA ASP A 13 -12.76 -20.96 18.76
C ASP A 13 -12.12 -19.66 19.25
N CYS A 14 -12.11 -18.65 18.40
CA CYS A 14 -11.74 -17.30 18.78
C CYS A 14 -12.74 -16.74 19.79
N THR A 15 -12.24 -16.00 20.79
CA THR A 15 -13.03 -15.53 21.93
C THR A 15 -13.59 -14.12 21.76
N ASN A 16 -13.38 -13.47 20.60
CA ASN A 16 -13.72 -12.07 20.35
C ASN A 16 -13.22 -11.11 21.46
N SER A 17 -12.02 -11.41 21.97
CA SER A 17 -11.41 -10.57 23.02
C SER A 17 -10.89 -9.28 22.41
N GLU A 18 -11.12 -8.18 23.11
CA GLU A 18 -10.51 -6.90 22.78
C GLU A 18 -9.07 -6.88 23.29
N ALA A 19 -8.18 -6.28 22.52
CA ALA A 19 -6.81 -6.03 22.92
C ALA A 19 -6.49 -4.54 22.79
N ALA A 20 -6.01 -3.95 23.89
CA ALA A 20 -5.60 -2.56 23.94
C ALA A 20 -4.17 -2.48 24.50
N LEU A 21 -3.40 -1.48 24.06
CA LEU A 21 -2.04 -1.16 24.53
C LEU A 21 -0.94 -2.17 24.22
N PHE A 22 -1.22 -3.20 23.42
CA PHE A 22 -0.24 -4.20 22.97
C PHE A 22 -0.14 -4.22 21.45
N ILE A 23 0.76 -5.04 20.92
CA ILE A 23 0.78 -5.32 19.48
C ILE A 23 -0.49 -6.07 19.15
N LEU A 24 -1.38 -5.40 18.41
CA LEU A 24 -2.71 -5.91 18.08
C LEU A 24 -2.63 -6.83 16.88
N GLY A 25 -3.36 -7.94 16.93
CA GLY A 25 -3.59 -8.83 15.80
C GLY A 25 -5.07 -9.08 15.61
N GLY A 26 -5.57 -8.81 14.42
CA GLY A 26 -6.92 -9.21 14.03
C GLY A 26 -6.91 -10.68 13.57
N VAL A 27 -7.80 -11.50 14.10
CA VAL A 27 -7.94 -12.90 13.71
C VAL A 27 -9.36 -13.14 13.22
N LEU A 28 -9.48 -13.64 11.99
CA LEU A 28 -10.73 -14.13 11.42
C LEU A 28 -10.65 -15.65 11.34
N GLN A 29 -11.60 -16.33 11.98
CA GLN A 29 -11.66 -17.78 11.97
C GLN A 29 -12.90 -18.25 11.18
N HIS A 30 -12.65 -19.08 10.16
CA HIS A 30 -13.69 -19.71 9.37
C HIS A 30 -13.61 -21.23 9.54
N LYS A 31 -14.71 -21.86 9.94
CA LYS A 31 -14.84 -23.32 9.92
C LYS A 31 -15.45 -23.74 8.59
N ILE A 32 -14.71 -24.50 7.82
CA ILE A 32 -15.10 -24.91 6.48
C ILE A 32 -15.09 -26.43 6.42
N GLN A 33 -16.17 -27.00 5.92
CA GLN A 33 -16.26 -28.40 5.58
C GLN A 33 -16.38 -28.51 4.06
N LEU A 34 -15.52 -29.28 3.44
CA LEU A 34 -15.47 -29.49 1.99
C LEU A 34 -15.72 -30.97 1.69
N GLN A 35 -16.51 -31.22 0.65
CA GLN A 35 -16.65 -32.54 0.06
C GLN A 35 -15.53 -32.79 -0.98
N PRO A 36 -15.23 -34.05 -1.35
CA PRO A 36 -14.25 -34.32 -2.38
C PRO A 36 -14.56 -33.60 -3.69
N GLY A 37 -13.61 -32.80 -4.17
CA GLY A 37 -13.75 -31.96 -5.37
C GLY A 37 -14.46 -30.61 -5.17
N GLU A 38 -14.98 -30.32 -3.99
CA GLU A 38 -15.60 -29.04 -3.66
C GLU A 38 -14.55 -27.95 -3.47
N LYS A 39 -14.87 -26.75 -3.96
CA LYS A 39 -14.07 -25.53 -3.74
C LYS A 39 -14.93 -24.48 -3.04
N LYS A 40 -14.39 -23.80 -2.07
CA LYS A 40 -15.05 -22.66 -1.40
C LYS A 40 -14.12 -21.46 -1.44
N GLU A 41 -14.65 -20.36 -1.92
CA GLU A 41 -13.95 -19.09 -1.97
C GLU A 41 -14.37 -18.23 -0.79
N ILE A 42 -13.41 -17.54 -0.18
CA ILE A 42 -13.63 -16.64 0.94
C ILE A 42 -13.01 -15.31 0.57
N HIS A 43 -13.80 -14.26 0.64
CA HIS A 43 -13.35 -12.89 0.47
C HIS A 43 -13.18 -12.24 1.84
N VAL A 44 -12.02 -11.66 2.09
CA VAL A 44 -11.74 -10.89 3.30
C VAL A 44 -11.54 -9.44 2.91
N LEU A 45 -12.33 -8.55 3.51
CA LEU A 45 -12.18 -7.12 3.37
C LEU A 45 -11.31 -6.59 4.52
N PHE A 46 -10.28 -5.88 4.18
CA PHE A 46 -9.40 -5.19 5.12
C PHE A 46 -9.22 -3.75 4.69
N GLY A 47 -9.40 -2.81 5.60
CA GLY A 47 -9.28 -1.40 5.27
C GLY A 47 -9.40 -0.49 6.49
N ILE A 48 -9.25 0.80 6.23
CA ILE A 48 -9.43 1.89 7.19
C ILE A 48 -10.52 2.80 6.64
N SER A 49 -11.45 3.21 7.48
CA SER A 49 -12.52 4.13 7.12
C SER A 49 -12.56 5.31 8.08
N GLN A 50 -13.11 6.43 7.61
CA GLN A 50 -13.30 7.64 8.42
C GLN A 50 -14.41 7.50 9.46
N SER A 51 -15.37 6.56 9.24
CA SER A 51 -16.46 6.27 10.18
C SER A 51 -16.94 4.83 10.04
N CYS A 52 -17.66 4.35 11.04
CA CYS A 52 -18.27 3.02 11.02
C CYS A 52 -19.32 2.89 9.90
N GLU A 53 -20.10 3.94 9.64
CA GLU A 53 -21.13 3.95 8.60
C GLU A 53 -20.49 3.72 7.22
N LYS A 54 -19.42 4.45 6.91
CA LYS A 54 -18.68 4.27 5.65
C LYS A 54 -18.03 2.88 5.55
N ALA A 55 -17.57 2.32 6.67
CA ALA A 55 -17.05 0.96 6.68
C ALA A 55 -18.14 -0.06 6.35
N ILE A 56 -19.33 0.10 6.91
CA ILE A 56 -20.50 -0.76 6.65
C ILE A 56 -20.91 -0.67 5.18
N GLU A 57 -21.00 0.53 4.60
CA GLU A 57 -21.31 0.73 3.18
C GLU A 57 -20.34 -0.05 2.28
N VAL A 58 -19.04 -0.03 2.57
CA VAL A 58 -18.04 -0.80 1.82
C VAL A 58 -18.25 -2.29 1.99
N VAL A 59 -18.55 -2.76 3.21
CA VAL A 59 -18.82 -4.18 3.47
C VAL A 59 -20.07 -4.64 2.72
N GLU A 60 -21.15 -3.87 2.72
CA GLU A 60 -22.38 -4.16 1.97
C GLU A 60 -22.13 -4.18 0.46
N GLN A 61 -21.30 -3.26 -0.02
CA GLN A 61 -20.96 -3.14 -1.44
C GLN A 61 -20.18 -4.35 -1.97
N TYR A 62 -19.24 -4.88 -1.21
CA TYR A 62 -18.29 -5.91 -1.67
C TYR A 62 -18.49 -7.27 -0.99
N GLY A 63 -18.98 -7.32 0.23
CA GLY A 63 -19.03 -8.53 1.06
C GLY A 63 -19.91 -9.64 0.50
N SER A 64 -20.94 -9.30 -0.25
CA SER A 64 -21.90 -10.26 -0.84
C SER A 64 -21.91 -10.24 -2.38
N ASN A 65 -20.93 -9.57 -3.01
CA ASN A 65 -20.90 -9.38 -4.46
C ASN A 65 -19.53 -9.79 -5.07
N PRO A 66 -19.33 -11.10 -5.32
CA PRO A 66 -18.09 -11.62 -5.92
C PRO A 66 -17.77 -10.99 -7.28
N GLU A 67 -18.77 -10.70 -8.10
CA GLU A 67 -18.57 -10.10 -9.42
C GLU A 67 -17.98 -8.70 -9.30
N LYS A 68 -18.40 -7.93 -8.30
CA LYS A 68 -17.87 -6.60 -8.06
C LYS A 68 -16.41 -6.65 -7.55
N VAL A 69 -16.10 -7.63 -6.71
CA VAL A 69 -14.70 -7.87 -6.27
C VAL A 69 -13.82 -8.19 -7.48
N GLN A 70 -14.29 -9.05 -8.38
CA GLN A 70 -13.57 -9.40 -9.60
C GLN A 70 -13.38 -8.18 -10.52
N GLN A 71 -14.39 -7.35 -10.70
CA GLN A 71 -14.31 -6.11 -11.49
C GLN A 71 -13.26 -5.14 -10.91
N GLU A 72 -13.22 -4.97 -9.60
CA GLU A 72 -12.22 -4.11 -8.95
C GLU A 72 -10.81 -4.69 -9.07
N PHE A 73 -10.66 -6.00 -9.00
CA PHE A 73 -9.39 -6.67 -9.26
C PHE A 73 -8.91 -6.40 -10.70
N GLU A 74 -9.78 -6.53 -11.68
CA GLU A 74 -9.47 -6.27 -13.09
C GLU A 74 -9.10 -4.80 -13.34
N LYS A 75 -9.83 -3.86 -12.72
CA LYS A 75 -9.48 -2.43 -12.77
C LYS A 75 -8.11 -2.16 -12.16
N ALA A 76 -7.83 -2.73 -10.99
CA ALA A 76 -6.55 -2.59 -10.32
C ALA A 76 -5.40 -3.19 -11.14
N ALA A 77 -5.64 -4.34 -11.77
CA ALA A 77 -4.67 -4.99 -12.66
C ALA A 77 -4.39 -4.14 -13.90
N ALA A 78 -5.44 -3.63 -14.56
CA ALA A 78 -5.31 -2.76 -15.73
C ALA A 78 -4.55 -1.47 -15.40
N TYR A 79 -4.91 -0.81 -14.31
CA TYR A 79 -4.23 0.39 -13.84
C TYR A 79 -2.74 0.15 -13.54
N ASN A 80 -2.42 -0.95 -12.88
CA ASN A 80 -1.03 -1.29 -12.62
C ASN A 80 -0.27 -1.60 -13.93
N TYR A 81 -0.91 -2.32 -14.86
CA TYR A 81 -0.31 -2.64 -16.14
C TYR A 81 0.00 -1.39 -16.96
N GLU A 82 -0.94 -0.46 -17.06
CA GLU A 82 -0.76 0.83 -17.74
C GLU A 82 0.44 1.59 -17.18
N LYS A 83 0.53 1.69 -15.86
CA LYS A 83 1.62 2.41 -15.19
C LYS A 83 3.00 1.80 -15.47
N ILE A 84 3.11 0.48 -15.44
CA ILE A 84 4.42 -0.18 -15.61
C ILE A 84 4.81 -0.39 -17.08
N SER A 85 3.86 -0.36 -18.01
CA SER A 85 4.09 -0.63 -19.43
C SER A 85 4.64 0.57 -20.22
N SER A 86 4.53 1.79 -19.67
CA SER A 86 4.98 3.04 -20.31
C SER A 86 6.48 3.05 -20.68
N LEU A 87 7.29 2.31 -19.95
CA LEU A 87 8.70 2.11 -20.22
C LEU A 87 9.04 0.64 -19.98
N SER A 88 9.71 -0.01 -20.94
CA SER A 88 10.21 -1.36 -20.72
C SER A 88 11.64 -1.50 -21.26
N ILE A 89 12.43 -2.31 -20.59
CA ILE A 89 13.75 -2.72 -21.03
C ILE A 89 13.71 -4.20 -21.43
N LYS A 90 14.56 -4.56 -22.38
CA LYS A 90 14.77 -5.95 -22.77
C LYS A 90 16.27 -6.24 -22.82
N THR A 91 16.70 -7.12 -21.94
CA THR A 91 18.08 -7.59 -21.83
C THR A 91 18.11 -9.11 -22.05
N PRO A 92 19.29 -9.71 -22.25
CA PRO A 92 19.41 -11.17 -22.30
C PRO A 92 19.05 -11.88 -20.98
N ASP A 93 19.03 -11.15 -19.85
CA ASP A 93 18.70 -11.70 -18.53
C ASP A 93 17.24 -11.40 -18.17
N GLU A 94 16.40 -12.44 -18.17
CA GLU A 94 14.98 -12.33 -17.85
C GLU A 94 14.72 -11.90 -16.40
N LYS A 95 15.62 -12.17 -15.46
CA LYS A 95 15.47 -11.72 -14.07
C LYS A 95 15.64 -10.21 -13.99
N ILE A 96 16.61 -9.66 -14.71
CA ILE A 96 16.80 -8.20 -14.81
C ILE A 96 15.57 -7.57 -15.45
N ASN A 97 15.07 -8.14 -16.55
CA ASN A 97 13.86 -7.66 -17.21
C ASN A 97 12.66 -7.63 -16.24
N HIS A 98 12.45 -8.70 -15.49
CA HIS A 98 11.35 -8.77 -14.53
C HIS A 98 11.48 -7.75 -13.41
N ILE A 99 12.66 -7.61 -12.81
CA ILE A 99 12.92 -6.65 -11.73
C ILE A 99 12.70 -5.22 -12.22
N MET A 100 13.32 -4.85 -13.32
CA MET A 100 13.31 -3.47 -13.83
C MET A 100 11.95 -3.06 -14.40
N ASN A 101 11.27 -3.97 -15.11
CA ASN A 101 9.99 -3.65 -15.73
C ASN A 101 8.81 -3.64 -14.74
N ASN A 102 8.92 -4.35 -13.61
CA ASN A 102 7.82 -4.47 -12.65
C ASN A 102 8.18 -3.96 -11.27
N TRP A 103 9.16 -4.61 -10.63
CA TRP A 103 9.40 -4.45 -9.20
C TRP A 103 9.92 -3.07 -8.82
N VAL A 104 10.93 -2.58 -9.55
CA VAL A 104 11.54 -1.26 -9.28
C VAL A 104 10.51 -0.14 -9.40
N LYS A 105 9.67 -0.18 -10.42
CA LYS A 105 8.60 0.81 -10.63
C LYS A 105 7.55 0.78 -9.52
N LYS A 106 7.11 -0.41 -9.12
CA LYS A 106 6.15 -0.57 -8.01
C LYS A 106 6.74 -0.11 -6.68
N GLN A 107 8.04 -0.33 -6.45
CA GLN A 107 8.71 0.16 -5.25
C GLN A 107 8.77 1.69 -5.22
N ALA A 108 9.07 2.34 -6.33
CA ALA A 108 9.06 3.79 -6.41
C ALA A 108 7.67 4.36 -6.08
N ASP A 109 6.61 3.79 -6.65
CA ASP A 109 5.22 4.17 -6.32
C ASP A 109 4.88 3.96 -4.84
N PHE A 110 5.32 2.85 -4.26
CA PHE A 110 5.05 2.53 -2.86
C PHE A 110 5.80 3.44 -1.89
N CYS A 111 7.05 3.79 -2.20
CA CYS A 111 7.88 4.64 -1.35
C CYS A 111 7.39 6.10 -1.27
N ILE A 112 6.53 6.55 -2.19
CA ILE A 112 5.91 7.88 -2.15
C ILE A 112 4.84 7.97 -1.04
N VAL A 113 4.26 6.84 -0.64
CA VAL A 113 3.17 6.82 0.33
C VAL A 113 3.70 6.92 1.77
N GLY A 114 3.10 7.76 2.58
CA GLY A 114 3.39 7.86 4.01
C GLY A 114 4.27 9.05 4.40
N LYS A 115 5.29 8.82 5.22
CA LYS A 115 6.16 9.88 5.72
C LYS A 115 6.89 10.58 4.57
N LYS A 116 6.78 11.90 4.54
CA LYS A 116 7.41 12.71 3.51
C LYS A 116 8.75 13.25 4.00
N GLY A 117 9.80 13.05 3.19
CA GLY A 117 11.11 13.63 3.36
C GLY A 117 11.60 14.24 2.06
N VAL A 118 12.09 15.47 2.09
CA VAL A 118 12.47 16.19 0.86
C VAL A 118 13.48 15.39 0.04
N ARG A 119 14.57 14.94 0.66
CA ARG A 119 15.61 14.19 -0.04
C ARG A 119 15.07 12.91 -0.65
N ASP A 120 14.34 12.13 0.13
CA ASP A 120 13.85 10.83 -0.30
C ASP A 120 12.82 10.97 -1.44
N ASN A 121 11.92 11.95 -1.34
CA ASN A 121 10.93 12.22 -2.38
C ASN A 121 11.58 12.72 -3.67
N LEU A 122 12.59 13.58 -3.58
CA LEU A 122 13.31 14.03 -4.77
C LEU A 122 14.10 12.90 -5.44
N GLN A 123 14.70 12.00 -4.68
CA GLN A 123 15.36 10.81 -5.24
C GLN A 123 14.37 9.88 -5.94
N ILE A 124 13.17 9.69 -5.35
CA ILE A 124 12.10 8.93 -5.98
C ILE A 124 11.60 9.64 -7.24
N ALA A 125 11.42 10.96 -7.20
CA ALA A 125 11.00 11.74 -8.35
C ALA A 125 11.97 11.58 -9.54
N VAL A 126 13.28 11.53 -9.30
CA VAL A 126 14.28 11.23 -10.35
C VAL A 126 14.01 9.87 -10.99
N GLY A 127 13.69 8.85 -10.21
CA GLY A 127 13.32 7.52 -10.72
C GLY A 127 12.04 7.54 -11.55
N LEU A 128 11.06 8.37 -11.17
CA LEU A 128 9.77 8.50 -11.86
C LEU A 128 9.84 9.25 -13.20
N LEU A 129 10.83 10.11 -13.40
CA LEU A 129 10.96 10.96 -14.60
C LEU A 129 10.89 10.16 -15.91
N ASN A 130 11.35 8.91 -15.90
CA ASN A 130 11.41 8.09 -17.11
C ASN A 130 10.08 7.43 -17.49
N TYR A 131 9.10 7.35 -16.58
CA TYR A 131 7.86 6.64 -16.83
C TYR A 131 6.59 7.26 -16.22
N ARG A 132 6.75 8.25 -15.32
CA ARG A 132 5.65 8.96 -14.66
C ARG A 132 6.02 10.42 -14.40
N GLN A 133 6.23 11.17 -15.45
CA GLN A 133 6.69 12.56 -15.38
C GLN A 133 5.76 13.46 -14.55
N GLU A 134 4.44 13.35 -14.76
CA GLU A 134 3.46 14.13 -14.00
C GLU A 134 3.57 13.89 -12.49
N LYS A 135 3.76 12.62 -12.10
CA LYS A 135 3.92 12.27 -10.69
C LYS A 135 5.24 12.77 -10.11
N ALA A 136 6.31 12.76 -10.91
CA ALA A 136 7.59 13.35 -10.51
C ALA A 136 7.45 14.86 -10.28
N GLU A 137 6.75 15.56 -11.17
CA GLU A 137 6.47 16.99 -11.04
C GLU A 137 5.67 17.29 -9.77
N GLU A 138 4.59 16.54 -9.51
CA GLU A 138 3.80 16.68 -8.28
C GLU A 138 4.67 16.56 -7.02
N GLU A 139 5.54 15.55 -6.95
CA GLU A 139 6.41 15.33 -5.79
C GLU A 139 7.46 16.44 -5.62
N ILE A 140 8.01 16.96 -6.71
CA ILE A 140 8.93 18.10 -6.69
C ILE A 140 8.21 19.34 -6.18
N ILE A 141 7.04 19.66 -6.72
CA ILE A 141 6.25 20.82 -6.30
C ILE A 141 5.85 20.69 -4.83
N GLU A 142 5.47 19.48 -4.39
CA GLU A 142 5.12 19.22 -2.99
C GLU A 142 6.33 19.47 -2.06
N CYS A 143 7.51 19.02 -2.44
CA CYS A 143 8.74 19.31 -1.69
C CYS A 143 9.00 20.83 -1.57
N LEU A 144 8.82 21.57 -2.66
CA LEU A 144 9.03 23.02 -2.68
C LEU A 144 8.00 23.77 -1.82
N ARG A 145 6.76 23.32 -1.75
CA ARG A 145 5.72 23.92 -0.90
C ARG A 145 6.06 23.85 0.60
N HIS A 146 6.86 22.87 1.00
CA HIS A 146 7.28 22.68 2.39
C HIS A 146 8.61 23.33 2.72
N GLN A 147 9.23 24.04 1.77
CA GLN A 147 10.47 24.78 2.01
C GLN A 147 10.24 25.92 3.00
N PHE A 148 11.25 26.23 3.81
CA PHE A 148 11.25 27.41 4.67
C PHE A 148 11.41 28.70 3.85
N ARG A 149 10.97 29.83 4.41
CA ARG A 149 11.03 31.12 3.72
C ARG A 149 12.43 31.59 3.36
N ASP A 150 13.44 31.16 4.10
CA ASP A 150 14.85 31.46 3.88
C ASP A 150 15.51 30.51 2.86
N GLY A 151 14.75 29.58 2.31
CA GLY A 151 15.22 28.62 1.30
C GLY A 151 15.72 27.29 1.86
N HIS A 152 15.79 27.11 3.17
CA HIS A 152 16.15 25.83 3.74
C HIS A 152 15.14 24.75 3.41
N ALA A 153 15.62 23.53 3.13
CA ALA A 153 14.79 22.37 2.94
C ALA A 153 14.33 21.77 4.26
N VAL A 154 13.10 21.27 4.33
CA VAL A 154 12.60 20.48 5.48
C VAL A 154 13.20 19.08 5.42
N LEU A 155 13.63 18.55 6.54
CA LEU A 155 14.02 17.14 6.61
C LEU A 155 12.82 16.24 6.28
N THR A 156 11.69 16.49 6.95
CA THR A 156 10.46 15.71 6.79
C THR A 156 9.25 16.50 7.23
N TRP A 157 8.09 16.16 6.69
CA TRP A 157 6.78 16.64 7.13
C TRP A 157 5.77 15.49 7.15
N TYR A 158 4.66 15.71 7.83
CA TYR A 158 3.56 14.76 7.85
C TYR A 158 2.35 15.35 7.12
N PRO A 159 1.67 14.57 6.27
CA PRO A 159 0.49 15.05 5.54
C PRO A 159 -0.68 15.49 6.42
N TYR A 160 -0.67 15.11 7.69
CA TYR A 160 -1.81 15.29 8.61
C TYR A 160 -1.57 16.36 9.68
N ASP A 161 -0.38 16.90 9.78
CA ASP A 161 -0.06 18.03 10.64
C ASP A 161 1.00 18.91 9.96
N ASP A 162 1.04 20.18 10.34
CA ASP A 162 2.03 21.14 9.84
C ASP A 162 3.38 21.01 10.52
N THR A 163 3.63 19.92 11.24
CA THR A 163 4.89 19.70 11.93
C THR A 163 6.00 19.49 10.91
N ARG A 164 6.92 20.42 10.87
CA ARG A 164 8.10 20.40 10.03
C ARG A 164 9.32 20.17 10.90
N TYR A 165 10.06 19.14 10.58
CA TYR A 165 11.35 18.91 11.23
C TYR A 165 12.45 19.55 10.41
N SER A 166 13.21 20.41 11.08
CA SER A 166 14.27 21.20 10.44
C SER A 166 15.39 20.33 9.90
N ASP A 167 15.87 20.81 8.82
CA ASP A 167 17.17 20.89 8.19
C ASP A 167 18.18 19.76 8.41
N GLN A 168 18.43 19.06 7.35
CA GLN A 168 19.78 18.57 7.10
C GLN A 168 20.29 19.21 5.82
N PRO A 169 21.58 19.60 5.76
CA PRO A 169 22.16 20.11 4.53
C PRO A 169 21.98 19.07 3.42
N PHE A 170 21.56 19.53 2.25
CA PHE A 170 21.63 18.72 1.05
C PHE A 170 23.10 18.42 0.75
N TRP A 171 23.37 17.14 0.57
CA TRP A 171 24.65 16.66 0.09
C TRP A 171 24.69 16.69 -1.42
#